data_a6e73f4f3070f8777a71f62fa04a264d
#
_entry.id   a6e73f4f3070f8777a71f62fa04a264d
#
_cell.length_a   1.000
_cell.length_b   1.000
_cell.length_c   1.000
_cell.angle_alpha   90.00
_cell.angle_beta   90.00
_cell.angle_gamma   90.00
#
_symmetry.space_group_name_H-M   'P 1'
#
loop_
_entity.id
_entity.type
_entity.pdbx_description
1 polymer ?
#
loop_
_entity_poly.entity_id
_entity_poly.type
_entity_poly.pdbx_seq_one_letter_code
_entity_poly.pdbx_strand_id
1 'polypeptide(L)'
;MADEIRDQKTNTEGPSDLSRREFVAISIGAGIAAAAGGASAAEMPVTEKMVEIKMPDGVCDAAFIHPTTGSHPAVIIWPDAFGLRPSMRDIGKRIAAEGYAVLVPNPFYRVKKAPVIEDPASFSFQN
;
A
#
# COMPACT_ATOMS: atom_id res chain seq x y z
N MET A 1 63.43 15.30 25.01
CA MET A 1 62.21 16.11 24.96
C MET A 1 61.32 15.48 23.92
N ALA A 2 60.43 14.64 24.37
CA ALA A 2 59.46 13.98 23.51
C ALA A 2 58.17 14.83 23.53
N ASP A 3 57.77 15.29 22.38
CA ASP A 3 56.56 16.07 22.15
C ASP A 3 55.40 15.10 21.90
N GLU A 4 54.50 15.04 22.88
CA GLU A 4 53.35 14.16 22.89
C GLU A 4 52.21 14.84 22.12
N ILE A 5 52.08 14.51 20.85
CA ILE A 5 50.93 14.96 20.03
C ILE A 5 49.73 14.07 20.39
N ARG A 6 48.85 14.60 21.22
CA ARG A 6 47.52 14.05 21.48
C ARG A 6 46.66 14.17 20.22
N ASP A 7 46.45 13.04 19.62
CA ASP A 7 45.47 12.84 18.56
C ASP A 7 44.06 12.98 19.16
N GLN A 8 43.45 14.17 18.99
CA GLN A 8 42.04 14.38 19.29
C GLN A 8 41.22 13.82 18.13
N LYS A 9 40.81 12.59 18.26
CA LYS A 9 39.82 11.95 17.40
C LYS A 9 38.48 12.63 17.64
N THR A 10 38.14 13.61 16.83
CA THR A 10 36.80 14.17 16.77
C THR A 10 35.85 13.12 16.24
N ASN A 11 35.12 12.53 17.15
CA ASN A 11 34.03 11.61 16.86
C ASN A 11 32.86 12.45 16.32
N THR A 12 32.78 12.56 14.99
CA THR A 12 31.59 13.11 14.34
C THR A 12 30.57 11.98 14.29
N GLU A 13 29.76 11.91 15.33
CA GLU A 13 28.57 11.05 15.33
C GLU A 13 27.62 11.60 14.26
N GLY A 14 27.60 10.94 13.10
CA GLY A 14 26.54 11.09 12.11
C GLY A 14 25.20 10.58 12.68
N PRO A 15 24.05 10.90 12.05
CA PRO A 15 22.75 10.47 12.53
C PRO A 15 22.77 8.96 12.72
N SER A 16 22.50 8.52 13.95
CA SER A 16 22.58 7.14 14.41
C SER A 16 21.82 6.21 13.47
N ASP A 17 22.55 5.28 12.85
CA ASP A 17 21.97 4.11 12.20
C ASP A 17 21.19 3.31 13.25
N LEU A 18 19.89 3.57 13.34
CA LEU A 18 18.99 2.79 14.18
C LEU A 18 19.05 1.34 13.71
N SER A 19 19.55 0.46 14.56
CA SER A 19 19.59 -0.96 14.24
C SER A 19 18.17 -1.50 14.05
N ARG A 20 18.02 -2.56 13.25
CA ARG A 20 16.71 -3.21 13.03
C ARG A 20 16.03 -3.59 14.36
N ARG A 21 16.80 -3.89 15.40
CA ARG A 21 16.29 -4.20 16.73
C ARG A 21 15.72 -2.97 17.43
N GLU A 22 16.39 -1.83 17.30
CA GLU A 22 15.92 -0.55 17.87
C GLU A 22 14.68 -0.05 17.16
N PHE A 23 14.60 -0.20 15.83
CA PHE A 23 13.40 0.12 15.07
C PHE A 23 12.20 -0.74 15.50
N VAL A 24 12.38 -2.04 15.71
CA VAL A 24 11.32 -2.92 16.20
C VAL A 24 10.92 -2.56 17.64
N ALA A 25 11.86 -2.20 18.49
CA ALA A 25 11.57 -1.79 19.86
C ALA A 25 10.75 -0.49 19.91
N ILE A 26 11.07 0.49 19.05
CA ILE A 26 10.33 1.75 18.93
C ILE A 26 8.92 1.50 18.40
N SER A 27 8.76 0.62 17.40
CA SER A 27 7.45 0.32 16.83
C SER A 27 6.53 -0.45 17.80
N ILE A 28 7.09 -1.36 18.61
CA ILE A 28 6.34 -2.07 19.66
C ILE A 28 5.96 -1.11 20.79
N GLY A 29 6.87 -0.19 21.18
CA GLY A 29 6.57 0.81 22.22
C GLY A 29 5.47 1.78 21.81
N ALA A 30 5.46 2.23 20.56
CA ALA A 30 4.42 3.09 20.01
C ALA A 30 3.07 2.36 19.86
N GLY A 31 3.10 1.06 19.51
CA GLY A 31 1.90 0.24 19.35
C GLY A 31 1.17 -0.02 20.67
N ILE A 32 1.90 -0.19 21.78
CA ILE A 32 1.29 -0.44 23.09
C ILE A 32 0.64 0.82 23.68
N ALA A 33 1.20 2.00 23.41
CA ALA A 33 0.60 3.26 23.83
C ALA A 33 -0.72 3.58 23.08
N ALA A 34 -0.85 3.12 21.83
CA ALA A 34 -2.08 3.25 21.05
C ALA A 34 -3.17 2.25 21.45
N ALA A 35 -2.80 1.10 22.04
CA ALA A 35 -3.75 0.08 22.48
C ALA A 35 -4.48 0.42 23.79
N ALA A 36 -3.99 1.43 24.55
CA ALA A 36 -4.61 1.87 25.80
C ALA A 36 -5.72 2.91 25.64
N GLY A 37 -5.88 3.45 24.44
CA GLY A 37 -6.98 4.35 24.08
C GLY A 37 -7.81 3.71 22.98
N GLY A 38 -8.85 2.97 23.33
CA GLY A 38 -9.76 2.31 22.38
C GLY A 38 -10.61 3.30 21.56
N ALA A 39 -9.98 4.12 20.73
CA ALA A 39 -10.62 4.76 19.61
C ALA A 39 -10.42 3.81 18.42
N SER A 40 -11.38 2.91 18.16
CA SER A 40 -11.59 2.38 16.83
C SER A 40 -11.62 3.59 15.90
N ALA A 41 -10.59 3.75 15.05
CA ALA A 41 -10.64 4.77 14.02
C ALA A 41 -11.93 4.48 13.24
N ALA A 42 -12.89 5.42 13.26
CA ALA A 42 -14.13 5.27 12.53
C ALA A 42 -13.77 5.11 11.05
N GLU A 43 -14.24 4.02 10.43
CA GLU A 43 -14.05 3.76 9.02
C GLU A 43 -14.57 4.94 8.19
N MET A 44 -13.74 5.45 7.31
CA MET A 44 -14.12 6.56 6.45
C MET A 44 -15.12 6.10 5.39
N PRO A 45 -16.16 6.90 5.09
CA PRO A 45 -17.03 6.61 3.97
C PRO A 45 -16.22 6.67 2.66
N VAL A 46 -16.35 5.64 1.84
CA VAL A 46 -15.62 5.50 0.59
C VAL A 46 -16.53 5.55 -0.63
N THR A 47 -15.99 6.00 -1.73
CA THR A 47 -16.61 5.93 -3.05
C THR A 47 -15.75 5.09 -3.98
N GLU A 48 -16.41 4.43 -4.93
CA GLU A 48 -15.78 3.59 -5.94
C GLU A 48 -16.26 4.00 -7.31
N LYS A 49 -15.34 4.08 -8.25
CA LYS A 49 -15.65 4.31 -9.67
C LYS A 49 -14.69 3.54 -10.57
N MET A 50 -15.18 3.10 -11.72
CA MET A 50 -14.32 2.62 -12.78
C MET A 50 -13.70 3.80 -13.51
N VAL A 51 -12.40 3.74 -13.75
CA VAL A 51 -11.64 4.74 -14.50
C VAL A 51 -10.92 4.08 -15.67
N GLU A 52 -10.63 4.87 -16.70
CA GLU A 52 -9.85 4.45 -17.85
C GLU A 52 -8.53 5.23 -17.87
N ILE A 53 -7.42 4.50 -17.97
CA ILE A 53 -6.08 5.03 -17.97
C ILE A 53 -5.49 4.81 -19.36
N LYS A 54 -5.14 5.91 -20.04
CA LYS A 54 -4.43 5.82 -21.33
C LYS A 54 -3.03 5.26 -21.12
N MET A 55 -2.76 4.17 -21.81
CA MET A 55 -1.46 3.52 -21.85
C MET A 55 -0.89 3.63 -23.28
N PRO A 56 0.43 3.48 -23.50
CA PRO A 56 1.00 3.54 -24.84
C PRO A 56 0.43 2.52 -25.82
N ASP A 57 -0.09 1.41 -25.31
CA ASP A 57 -0.56 0.25 -26.08
C ASP A 57 -2.04 -0.08 -25.85
N GLY A 58 -2.81 0.87 -25.34
CA GLY A 58 -4.26 0.70 -25.16
C GLY A 58 -4.85 1.53 -24.02
N VAL A 59 -6.00 1.09 -23.55
CA VAL A 59 -6.71 1.73 -22.44
C VAL A 59 -6.90 0.71 -21.33
N CYS A 60 -6.31 0.99 -20.18
CA CYS A 60 -6.41 0.15 -18.99
C CYS A 60 -7.64 0.60 -18.16
N ASP A 61 -8.58 -0.30 -17.97
CA ASP A 61 -9.66 -0.11 -17.02
C ASP A 61 -9.19 -0.42 -15.60
N ALA A 62 -9.61 0.37 -14.64
CA ALA A 62 -9.22 0.23 -13.24
C ALA A 62 -10.37 0.62 -12.30
N ALA A 63 -10.40 0.00 -11.12
CA ALA A 63 -11.24 0.48 -10.04
C ALA A 63 -10.48 1.52 -9.22
N PHE A 64 -11.06 2.70 -9.07
CA PHE A 64 -10.55 3.76 -8.21
C PHE A 64 -11.45 3.94 -7.01
N ILE A 65 -10.90 3.71 -5.82
CA ILE A 65 -11.63 3.65 -4.56
C ILE A 65 -10.94 4.58 -3.57
N HIS A 66 -11.68 5.54 -3.03
CA HIS A 66 -11.08 6.53 -2.13
C HIS A 66 -12.11 7.04 -1.12
N PRO A 67 -11.67 7.63 0.01
CA PRO A 67 -12.57 8.35 0.91
C PRO A 67 -13.31 9.46 0.17
N THR A 68 -14.54 9.74 0.59
CA THR A 68 -15.41 10.71 -0.08
C THR A 68 -14.91 12.15 0.01
N THR A 69 -14.07 12.46 0.99
CA THR A 69 -13.53 13.79 1.25
C THR A 69 -12.04 13.77 1.55
N GLY A 70 -11.35 14.86 1.23
CA GLY A 70 -9.94 15.07 1.56
C GLY A 70 -8.98 14.50 0.53
N SER A 71 -7.68 14.71 0.80
CA SER A 71 -6.56 14.17 0.04
C SER A 71 -5.91 13.06 0.84
N HIS A 72 -5.61 11.95 0.20
CA HIS A 72 -5.15 10.73 0.85
C HIS A 72 -3.92 10.15 0.14
N PRO A 73 -3.04 9.45 0.88
CA PRO A 73 -1.95 8.71 0.26
C PRO A 73 -2.47 7.69 -0.74
N ALA A 74 -1.76 7.53 -1.85
CA ALA A 74 -2.14 6.60 -2.91
C ALA A 74 -1.59 5.20 -2.66
N VAL A 75 -2.41 4.19 -2.95
CA VAL A 75 -2.05 2.77 -2.94
C VAL A 75 -2.45 2.15 -4.27
N ILE A 76 -1.57 1.37 -4.87
CA ILE A 76 -1.89 0.53 -6.01
C ILE A 76 -1.93 -0.92 -5.54
N ILE A 77 -3.08 -1.58 -5.76
CA ILE A 77 -3.22 -3.02 -5.53
C ILE A 77 -3.07 -3.71 -6.87
N TRP A 78 -2.00 -4.49 -7.02
CA TRP A 78 -1.81 -5.29 -8.22
C TRP A 78 -2.57 -6.62 -8.08
N PRO A 79 -3.58 -6.88 -8.92
CA PRO A 79 -4.34 -8.11 -8.83
C PRO A 79 -3.50 -9.37 -9.10
N ASP A 80 -3.98 -10.50 -8.60
CA ASP A 80 -3.43 -11.81 -8.90
C ASP A 80 -3.77 -12.29 -10.33
N ALA A 81 -3.48 -13.56 -10.62
CA ALA A 81 -3.72 -14.18 -11.92
C ALA A 81 -5.20 -14.18 -12.38
N PHE A 82 -6.13 -13.96 -11.47
CA PHE A 82 -7.55 -13.85 -11.80
C PHE A 82 -8.00 -12.41 -12.11
N GLY A 83 -7.12 -11.44 -11.99
CA GLY A 83 -7.32 -10.06 -12.38
C GLY A 83 -8.28 -9.26 -11.50
N LEU A 84 -8.69 -8.11 -12.04
CA LEU A 84 -9.63 -7.21 -11.39
C LEU A 84 -11.03 -7.85 -11.32
N ARG A 85 -11.49 -8.12 -10.11
CA ARG A 85 -12.77 -8.77 -9.81
C ARG A 85 -13.35 -8.25 -8.48
N PRO A 86 -14.59 -8.61 -8.12
CA PRO A 86 -15.25 -8.09 -6.90
C PRO A 86 -14.40 -8.23 -5.63
N SER A 87 -13.75 -9.38 -5.40
CA SER A 87 -12.92 -9.59 -4.21
C SER A 87 -11.72 -8.64 -4.13
N MET A 88 -11.09 -8.28 -5.26
CA MET A 88 -10.02 -7.28 -5.29
C MET A 88 -10.55 -5.88 -4.98
N ARG A 89 -11.73 -5.54 -5.48
CA ARG A 89 -12.41 -4.28 -5.18
C ARG A 89 -12.79 -4.18 -3.70
N ASP A 90 -13.25 -5.27 -3.10
CA ASP A 90 -13.58 -5.31 -1.66
C ASP A 90 -12.32 -5.12 -0.78
N ILE A 91 -11.19 -5.69 -1.16
CA ILE A 91 -9.90 -5.39 -0.51
C ILE A 91 -9.58 -3.89 -0.63
N GLY A 92 -9.74 -3.32 -1.82
CA GLY A 92 -9.54 -1.89 -2.07
C GLY A 92 -10.43 -1.01 -1.19
N LYS A 93 -11.70 -1.36 -1.03
CA LYS A 93 -12.64 -0.63 -0.14
C LYS A 93 -12.19 -0.63 1.31
N ARG A 94 -11.73 -1.78 1.81
CA ARG A 94 -11.23 -1.87 3.18
C ARG A 94 -10.00 -1.00 3.42
N ILE A 95 -9.07 -0.97 2.47
CA ILE A 95 -7.88 -0.11 2.56
C ILE A 95 -8.27 1.36 2.43
N ALA A 96 -9.21 1.70 1.53
CA ALA A 96 -9.69 3.06 1.38
C ALA A 96 -10.41 3.57 2.64
N ALA A 97 -11.16 2.73 3.33
CA ALA A 97 -11.83 3.06 4.59
C ALA A 97 -10.84 3.45 5.71
N GLU A 98 -9.59 3.00 5.60
CA GLU A 98 -8.49 3.39 6.50
C GLU A 98 -7.80 4.71 6.09
N GLY A 99 -8.29 5.40 5.06
CA GLY A 99 -7.79 6.71 4.64
C GLY A 99 -6.81 6.69 3.48
N TYR A 100 -6.95 5.77 2.54
CA TYR A 100 -6.10 5.70 1.35
C TYR A 100 -6.91 5.89 0.06
N ALA A 101 -6.27 6.49 -0.95
CA ALA A 101 -6.79 6.49 -2.31
C ALA A 101 -6.23 5.26 -3.05
N VAL A 102 -7.09 4.31 -3.38
CA VAL A 102 -6.70 2.99 -3.88
C VAL A 102 -7.02 2.85 -5.37
N LEU A 103 -6.04 2.42 -6.15
CA LEU A 103 -6.20 2.06 -7.55
C LEU A 103 -6.00 0.54 -7.69
N VAL A 104 -6.96 -0.13 -8.32
CA VAL A 104 -6.86 -1.55 -8.66
C VAL A 104 -6.96 -1.68 -10.19
N PRO A 105 -5.83 -1.74 -10.91
CA PRO A 105 -5.84 -1.83 -12.36
C PRO A 105 -6.23 -3.21 -12.87
N ASN A 106 -6.72 -3.28 -14.10
CA ASN A 106 -6.87 -4.53 -14.83
C ASN A 106 -5.55 -4.88 -15.54
N PRO A 107 -4.76 -5.86 -15.07
CA PRO A 107 -3.49 -6.21 -15.72
C PRO A 107 -3.66 -6.83 -17.10
N PHE A 108 -4.87 -7.28 -17.42
CA PHE A 108 -5.22 -7.95 -18.68
C PHE A 108 -5.96 -7.02 -19.67
N TYR A 109 -5.89 -5.71 -19.49
CA TYR A 109 -6.63 -4.73 -20.31
C TYR A 109 -6.38 -4.87 -21.82
N ARG A 110 -5.22 -5.40 -22.23
CA ARG A 110 -4.93 -5.67 -23.66
C ARG A 110 -5.76 -6.80 -24.24
N VAL A 111 -6.29 -7.67 -23.39
CA VAL A 111 -7.05 -8.86 -23.80
C VAL A 111 -8.54 -8.59 -23.68
N LYS A 112 -8.97 -8.12 -22.52
CA LYS A 112 -10.40 -7.90 -22.22
C LYS A 112 -10.55 -6.92 -21.07
N LYS A 113 -11.64 -6.14 -21.06
CA LYS A 113 -12.07 -5.38 -19.88
C LYS A 113 -12.41 -6.31 -18.72
N ALA A 114 -12.21 -5.84 -17.50
CA ALA A 114 -12.54 -6.60 -16.31
C ALA A 114 -14.09 -6.82 -16.16
N PRO A 115 -14.52 -7.96 -15.61
CA PRO A 115 -13.72 -9.11 -15.17
C PRO A 115 -13.23 -9.98 -16.33
N VAL A 116 -11.97 -10.40 -16.29
CA VAL A 116 -11.40 -11.27 -17.33
C VAL A 116 -11.83 -12.71 -17.11
N ILE A 117 -11.89 -13.13 -15.86
CA ILE A 117 -12.40 -14.42 -15.41
C ILE A 117 -13.67 -14.14 -14.58
N GLU A 118 -14.80 -14.61 -15.05
CA GLU A 118 -16.10 -14.34 -14.42
C GLU A 118 -16.30 -15.17 -13.15
N ASP A 119 -15.90 -16.43 -13.17
CA ASP A 119 -15.95 -17.34 -12.04
C ASP A 119 -14.61 -18.03 -11.83
N PRO A 120 -13.80 -17.60 -10.84
CA PRO A 120 -12.52 -18.25 -10.53
C PRO A 120 -12.66 -19.72 -10.12
N ALA A 121 -13.80 -20.13 -9.59
CA ALA A 121 -14.05 -21.52 -9.18
C ALA A 121 -14.22 -22.45 -10.38
N SER A 122 -14.62 -21.92 -11.53
CA SER A 122 -14.77 -22.69 -12.78
C SER A 122 -13.46 -22.77 -13.58
N PHE A 123 -12.40 -22.09 -13.14
CA PHE A 123 -11.13 -22.03 -13.85
C PHE A 123 -10.37 -23.36 -13.69
N SER A 124 -9.98 -23.97 -14.82
CA SER A 124 -9.17 -25.18 -14.84
C SER A 124 -7.78 -24.90 -15.43
N PHE A 125 -6.75 -25.37 -14.76
CA PHE A 125 -5.36 -25.31 -15.26
C PHE A 125 -5.04 -26.44 -16.25
N GLN A 126 -6.05 -27.25 -16.61
CA GLN A 126 -5.88 -28.39 -17.49
C GLN A 126 -6.24 -28.04 -18.95
N ASN A 127 -5.48 -27.10 -19.54
CA ASN A 127 -5.45 -26.91 -20.99
C ASN A 127 -4.05 -26.54 -21.42
#